data_cfcf166182eae614756744fb2a4aa300
#
_entry.id   cfcf166182eae614756744fb2a4aa300
#
_cell.length_a   1.000
_cell.length_b   1.000
_cell.length_c   1.000
_cell.angle_alpha   90.00
_cell.angle_beta   90.00
_cell.angle_gamma   90.00
#
_symmetry.space_group_name_H-M   'P 1'
#
loop_
_entity.id
_entity.type
_entity.pdbx_description
1 polymer ?
#
loop_
_entity_poly.entity_id
_entity_poly.type
_entity_poly.pdbx_seq_one_letter_code
_entity_poly.pdbx_strand_id
1 'polypeptide(L)'
;CARAFERIGMPEGQFHMAEAALYLATAPKSNSALAYFDALAEVEKSRAEVPNHLKDGSRDGPGFGHGDGYKYPHAYRDHWTAQQYLPELLRGRVFYKPGALGHELAVRDAVLGRREEQLVAALDEAQSRVDRLTYSKEADRSLEWLARAAGGSTALARAARDGLHARAGIQRHERVLVVGERDGLALREAIRKAPEGACAALVPDARAVEILEAFAAGLEELMRPSALVGDPAAPDRDAMASAFGFGSFDVALFRDVLYRRDAKDAGGLLDRWRETLPEARMVFAETLAGSGGRLSLIPGVGIELGEELAARFARFEDGFYGFSGGDLDAATAAIRELASARPGAMVETSRVEAERAISPARLDAWLSAEGPYGSALAAAFDASELEMIAAALRKLAARGPVPWPGALAFLSLPSAEPRS
;
A
#
# COMPACT_ATOMS: atom_id res chain seq x y z
N CYS A 1 2.91 -37.59 24.27
CA CYS A 1 2.40 -38.99 24.32
C CYS A 1 3.50 -40.00 24.01
N ALA A 2 4.23 -39.99 22.88
CA ALA A 2 5.25 -40.97 22.54
C ALA A 2 6.32 -41.16 23.64
N ARG A 3 6.95 -40.07 24.11
CA ARG A 3 7.94 -40.13 25.19
C ARG A 3 7.36 -40.63 26.52
N ALA A 4 6.08 -40.37 26.81
CA ALA A 4 5.43 -40.90 28.00
C ALA A 4 5.20 -42.41 27.86
N PHE A 5 4.75 -42.88 26.70
CA PHE A 5 4.59 -44.28 26.40
C PHE A 5 5.91 -45.05 26.53
N GLU A 6 7.02 -44.53 25.97
CA GLU A 6 8.36 -45.15 26.06
C GLU A 6 8.87 -45.29 27.50
N ARG A 7 8.50 -44.35 28.39
CA ARG A 7 8.93 -44.36 29.80
C ARG A 7 8.07 -45.24 30.69
N ILE A 8 6.77 -45.27 30.46
CA ILE A 8 5.79 -45.92 31.34
C ILE A 8 5.53 -47.33 30.87
N GLY A 9 5.49 -47.58 29.56
CA GLY A 9 5.19 -48.88 28.98
C GLY A 9 3.73 -49.28 29.08
N MET A 10 3.49 -50.58 28.80
CA MET A 10 2.16 -51.20 28.89
C MET A 10 1.92 -51.77 30.28
N PRO A 11 0.66 -51.75 30.81
CA PRO A 11 -0.58 -51.33 30.10
C PRO A 11 -0.89 -49.84 30.21
N GLU A 12 -0.28 -49.07 31.13
CA GLU A 12 -0.61 -47.70 31.45
C GLU A 12 -0.34 -46.75 30.26
N GLY A 13 0.62 -47.07 29.43
CA GLY A 13 0.91 -46.35 28.20
C GLY A 13 -0.26 -46.23 27.22
N GLN A 14 -1.27 -47.13 27.32
CA GLN A 14 -2.50 -47.04 26.52
C GLN A 14 -3.28 -45.77 26.74
N PHE A 15 -3.26 -45.18 27.94
CA PHE A 15 -3.94 -43.93 28.25
C PHE A 15 -3.36 -42.76 27.42
N HIS A 16 -2.04 -42.72 27.29
CA HIS A 16 -1.36 -41.69 26.49
C HIS A 16 -1.64 -41.82 24.99
N MET A 17 -1.79 -43.08 24.51
CA MET A 17 -2.20 -43.33 23.11
C MET A 17 -3.65 -42.92 22.87
N ALA A 18 -4.55 -43.25 23.83
CA ALA A 18 -5.95 -42.88 23.75
C ALA A 18 -6.12 -41.33 23.79
N GLU A 19 -5.36 -40.65 24.65
CA GLU A 19 -5.36 -39.18 24.72
C GLU A 19 -4.92 -38.56 23.38
N ALA A 20 -3.84 -39.05 22.78
CA ALA A 20 -3.38 -38.61 21.47
C ALA A 20 -4.44 -38.84 20.38
N ALA A 21 -5.09 -40.01 20.39
CA ALA A 21 -6.12 -40.35 19.43
C ALA A 21 -7.37 -39.42 19.57
N LEU A 22 -7.81 -39.18 20.81
CA LEU A 22 -8.93 -38.28 21.09
C LEU A 22 -8.61 -36.84 20.70
N TYR A 23 -7.41 -36.36 21.02
CA TYR A 23 -6.96 -35.02 20.64
C TYR A 23 -6.98 -34.86 19.11
N LEU A 24 -6.39 -35.79 18.36
CA LEU A 24 -6.37 -35.74 16.91
C LEU A 24 -7.77 -35.88 16.28
N ALA A 25 -8.63 -36.68 16.88
CA ALA A 25 -9.99 -36.87 16.39
C ALA A 25 -10.88 -35.64 16.60
N THR A 26 -10.66 -34.90 17.67
CA THR A 26 -11.48 -33.75 18.06
C THR A 26 -10.87 -32.41 17.63
N ALA A 27 -9.58 -32.37 17.27
CA ALA A 27 -8.94 -31.14 16.80
C ALA A 27 -9.54 -30.64 15.49
N PRO A 28 -9.68 -29.33 15.29
CA PRO A 28 -10.08 -28.76 14.03
C PRO A 28 -9.12 -29.23 12.90
N LYS A 29 -9.71 -29.74 11.82
CA LYS A 29 -8.93 -30.29 10.70
C LYS A 29 -8.53 -29.17 9.73
N SER A 30 -7.29 -29.23 9.28
CA SER A 30 -6.76 -28.35 8.23
C SER A 30 -5.85 -29.17 7.31
N ASN A 31 -5.92 -28.85 6.01
CA ASN A 31 -4.99 -29.37 4.99
C ASN A 31 -4.02 -28.28 4.48
N SER A 32 -3.96 -27.13 5.14
CA SER A 32 -3.13 -25.99 4.72
C SER A 32 -1.63 -26.34 4.63
N ALA A 33 -1.16 -27.34 5.37
CA ALA A 33 0.21 -27.85 5.28
C ALA A 33 0.54 -28.46 3.89
N LEU A 34 -0.45 -28.88 3.10
CA LEU A 34 -0.23 -29.37 1.73
C LEU A 34 0.30 -28.28 0.80
N ALA A 35 0.08 -27.01 1.13
CA ALA A 35 0.65 -25.87 0.41
C ALA A 35 2.18 -25.89 0.32
N TYR A 36 2.86 -26.67 1.17
CA TYR A 36 4.30 -26.93 1.05
C TYR A 36 4.67 -27.58 -0.28
N PHE A 37 3.88 -28.56 -0.72
CA PHE A 37 4.17 -29.28 -1.97
C PHE A 37 3.97 -28.39 -3.20
N ASP A 38 2.95 -27.52 -3.16
CA ASP A 38 2.72 -26.54 -4.22
C ASP A 38 3.86 -25.52 -4.27
N ALA A 39 4.30 -25.03 -3.10
CA ALA A 39 5.42 -24.12 -3.00
C ALA A 39 6.72 -24.74 -3.52
N LEU A 40 7.01 -26.01 -3.14
CA LEU A 40 8.19 -26.73 -3.58
C LEU A 40 8.21 -26.90 -5.10
N ALA A 41 7.10 -27.37 -5.68
CA ALA A 41 6.96 -27.56 -7.11
C ALA A 41 7.16 -26.26 -7.92
N GLU A 42 6.63 -25.16 -7.41
CA GLU A 42 6.78 -23.83 -8.06
C GLU A 42 8.24 -23.35 -7.98
N VAL A 43 8.90 -23.50 -6.83
CA VAL A 43 10.31 -23.12 -6.65
C VAL A 43 11.23 -23.96 -7.55
N GLU A 44 11.05 -25.27 -7.59
CA GLU A 44 11.83 -26.17 -8.46
C GLU A 44 11.64 -25.83 -9.95
N LYS A 45 10.42 -25.53 -10.36
CA LYS A 45 10.11 -25.14 -11.73
C LYS A 45 10.73 -23.80 -12.11
N SER A 46 10.72 -22.81 -11.19
CA SER A 46 11.19 -21.46 -11.46
C SER A 46 12.71 -21.36 -11.55
N ARG A 47 13.47 -22.28 -10.93
CA ARG A 47 14.93 -22.21 -10.76
C ARG A 47 15.41 -20.86 -10.23
N ALA A 48 14.59 -20.21 -9.42
CA ALA A 48 14.83 -18.88 -8.93
C ALA A 48 15.92 -18.88 -7.85
N GLU A 49 16.82 -17.90 -7.92
CA GLU A 49 17.87 -17.72 -6.93
C GLU A 49 17.38 -16.97 -5.70
N VAL A 50 18.01 -17.21 -4.55
CA VAL A 50 17.77 -16.45 -3.33
C VAL A 50 18.09 -14.96 -3.55
N PRO A 51 17.23 -14.03 -3.14
CA PRO A 51 17.49 -12.59 -3.26
C PRO A 51 18.83 -12.18 -2.63
N ASN A 52 19.55 -11.26 -3.26
CA ASN A 52 20.90 -10.88 -2.82
C ASN A 52 20.96 -10.34 -1.39
N HIS A 53 19.94 -9.59 -0.95
CA HIS A 53 19.87 -9.08 0.43
C HIS A 53 19.70 -10.16 1.49
N LEU A 54 19.28 -11.38 1.12
CA LEU A 54 19.18 -12.53 2.02
C LEU A 54 20.41 -13.45 2.00
N LYS A 55 21.35 -13.20 1.08
CA LYS A 55 22.61 -13.95 1.02
C LYS A 55 23.59 -13.41 2.08
N ASP A 56 24.44 -14.27 2.61
CA ASP A 56 25.40 -13.91 3.67
C ASP A 56 26.54 -13.04 3.11
N GLY A 57 26.46 -11.74 3.37
CA GLY A 57 27.50 -10.77 2.97
C GLY A 57 28.82 -10.90 3.71
N SER A 58 28.87 -11.66 4.84
CA SER A 58 30.10 -11.87 5.59
C SER A 58 30.96 -13.01 5.03
N ARG A 59 30.32 -13.91 4.28
CA ARG A 59 30.95 -15.11 3.71
C ARG A 59 31.51 -14.88 2.31
N ASP A 60 30.88 -14.00 1.56
CA ASP A 60 31.24 -13.70 0.17
C ASP A 60 32.03 -12.40 0.11
N GLY A 61 33.02 -12.32 -0.79
CA GLY A 61 33.89 -11.15 -0.90
C GLY A 61 33.16 -9.84 -1.19
N PRO A 62 33.71 -8.68 -0.82
CA PRO A 62 33.11 -7.39 -1.08
C PRO A 62 32.93 -7.15 -2.58
N GLY A 63 31.74 -6.69 -2.97
CA GLY A 63 31.39 -6.36 -4.36
C GLY A 63 30.23 -7.14 -4.97
N PHE A 64 29.75 -8.21 -4.33
CA PHE A 64 28.58 -8.97 -4.82
C PHE A 64 27.23 -8.40 -4.37
N GLY A 65 27.21 -7.40 -3.47
CA GLY A 65 25.97 -6.83 -2.94
C GLY A 65 25.15 -7.81 -2.09
N HIS A 66 25.79 -8.87 -1.56
CA HIS A 66 25.13 -9.83 -0.67
C HIS A 66 24.91 -9.20 0.70
N GLY A 67 23.71 -9.34 1.25
CA GLY A 67 23.30 -8.71 2.51
C GLY A 67 22.91 -7.23 2.41
N ASP A 68 23.14 -6.59 1.27
CA ASP A 68 22.85 -5.16 1.11
C ASP A 68 21.33 -4.92 1.18
N GLY A 69 20.91 -4.04 2.11
CA GLY A 69 19.50 -3.72 2.30
C GLY A 69 18.71 -4.72 3.16
N TYR A 70 19.37 -5.72 3.76
CA TYR A 70 18.72 -6.63 4.70
C TYR A 70 18.18 -5.88 5.93
N LYS A 71 16.90 -6.04 6.18
CA LYS A 71 16.22 -5.48 7.36
C LYS A 71 16.16 -6.55 8.44
N TYR A 72 16.93 -6.37 9.53
CA TYR A 72 16.97 -7.32 10.63
C TYR A 72 15.66 -7.28 11.44
N PRO A 73 14.79 -8.32 11.41
CA PRO A 73 13.46 -8.25 12.01
C PRO A 73 13.46 -7.90 13.50
N HIS A 74 14.46 -8.38 14.27
CA HIS A 74 14.54 -8.09 15.71
C HIS A 74 14.81 -6.63 16.06
N ALA A 75 15.23 -5.80 15.10
CA ALA A 75 15.37 -4.35 15.27
C ALA A 75 14.03 -3.60 15.10
N TYR A 76 12.97 -4.29 14.73
CA TYR A 76 11.64 -3.72 14.50
C TYR A 76 10.65 -4.16 15.58
N ARG A 77 9.60 -3.35 15.75
CA ARG A 77 8.49 -3.68 16.64
C ARG A 77 7.87 -5.02 16.24
N ASP A 78 7.48 -5.81 17.23
CA ASP A 78 6.93 -7.16 17.08
C ASP A 78 7.86 -8.15 16.35
N HIS A 79 9.18 -7.84 16.30
CA HIS A 79 10.20 -8.65 15.62
C HIS A 79 9.82 -9.00 14.17
N TRP A 80 9.15 -8.07 13.48
CA TRP A 80 8.69 -8.26 12.13
C TRP A 80 8.92 -7.00 11.27
N THR A 81 9.25 -7.19 10.00
CA THR A 81 9.38 -6.12 9.00
C THR A 81 8.86 -6.57 7.65
N ALA A 82 8.24 -5.65 6.91
CA ALA A 82 7.84 -5.89 5.54
C ALA A 82 9.09 -5.94 4.65
N GLN A 83 9.58 -7.13 4.39
CA GLN A 83 10.73 -7.41 3.55
C GLN A 83 10.38 -8.53 2.57
N GLN A 84 10.89 -8.45 1.35
CA GLN A 84 10.70 -9.50 0.35
C GLN A 84 11.62 -10.68 0.66
N TYR A 85 11.04 -11.84 0.89
CA TYR A 85 11.76 -13.09 1.14
C TYR A 85 11.75 -14.04 -0.06
N LEU A 86 10.77 -13.88 -0.96
CA LEU A 86 10.69 -14.70 -2.16
C LEU A 86 11.60 -14.15 -3.26
N PRO A 87 12.15 -15.02 -4.11
CA PRO A 87 12.81 -14.61 -5.34
C PRO A 87 11.94 -13.71 -6.21
N GLU A 88 12.54 -12.88 -7.05
CA GLU A 88 11.83 -11.92 -7.90
C GLU A 88 10.77 -12.58 -8.79
N LEU A 89 11.06 -13.78 -9.33
CA LEU A 89 10.12 -14.55 -10.15
C LEU A 89 8.91 -15.08 -9.39
N LEU A 90 9.00 -15.15 -8.06
CA LEU A 90 7.92 -15.63 -7.18
C LEU A 90 7.30 -14.50 -6.35
N ARG A 91 7.69 -13.25 -6.62
CA ARG A 91 7.17 -12.08 -5.92
C ARG A 91 5.64 -12.01 -6.05
N GLY A 92 4.96 -11.80 -4.92
CA GLY A 92 3.50 -11.75 -4.85
C GLY A 92 2.80 -13.12 -4.77
N ARG A 93 3.52 -14.22 -4.96
CA ARG A 93 2.95 -15.57 -4.78
C ARG A 93 2.52 -15.81 -3.34
N VAL A 94 1.39 -16.47 -3.17
CA VAL A 94 0.82 -16.82 -1.87
C VAL A 94 0.64 -18.34 -1.81
N PHE A 95 1.49 -19.01 -1.07
CA PHE A 95 1.43 -20.47 -0.90
C PHE A 95 0.55 -20.87 0.28
N TYR A 96 0.81 -20.34 1.47
CA TYR A 96 0.03 -20.64 2.66
C TYR A 96 -1.23 -19.80 2.74
N LYS A 97 -2.39 -20.42 2.90
CA LYS A 97 -3.68 -19.77 3.12
C LYS A 97 -4.25 -20.29 4.44
N PRO A 98 -4.27 -19.45 5.51
CA PRO A 98 -4.82 -19.89 6.79
C PRO A 98 -6.30 -20.22 6.65
N GLY A 99 -6.69 -21.36 7.21
CA GLY A 99 -8.07 -21.80 7.28
C GLY A 99 -8.94 -20.95 8.20
N ALA A 100 -10.22 -21.31 8.29
CA ALA A 100 -11.20 -20.61 9.13
C ALA A 100 -11.49 -21.35 10.45
N LEU A 101 -10.67 -22.33 10.86
CA LEU A 101 -10.89 -23.16 12.03
C LEU A 101 -9.65 -23.22 12.93
N GLY A 102 -9.88 -23.43 14.21
CA GLY A 102 -8.83 -23.68 15.20
C GLY A 102 -7.81 -22.54 15.30
N HIS A 103 -6.53 -22.89 15.44
CA HIS A 103 -5.44 -21.93 15.55
C HIS A 103 -5.27 -21.06 14.30
N GLU A 104 -5.56 -21.59 13.12
CA GLU A 104 -5.47 -20.83 11.86
C GLU A 104 -6.44 -19.66 11.83
N LEU A 105 -7.65 -19.83 12.37
CA LEU A 105 -8.60 -18.74 12.51
C LEU A 105 -8.02 -17.61 13.41
N ALA A 106 -7.40 -17.97 14.52
CA ALA A 106 -6.82 -17.00 15.45
C ALA A 106 -5.66 -16.18 14.86
N VAL A 107 -4.86 -16.77 13.96
CA VAL A 107 -3.71 -16.09 13.34
C VAL A 107 -4.03 -15.50 11.96
N ARG A 108 -5.19 -15.78 11.41
CA ARG A 108 -5.57 -15.42 10.04
C ARG A 108 -5.42 -13.93 9.74
N ASP A 109 -5.99 -13.09 10.58
CA ASP A 109 -5.97 -11.64 10.37
C ASP A 109 -4.55 -11.08 10.48
N ALA A 110 -3.73 -11.58 11.39
CA ALA A 110 -2.33 -11.20 11.49
C ALA A 110 -1.52 -11.63 10.24
N VAL A 111 -1.76 -12.84 9.72
CA VAL A 111 -1.10 -13.32 8.50
C VAL A 111 -1.50 -12.50 7.29
N LEU A 112 -2.79 -12.22 7.13
CA LEU A 112 -3.30 -11.40 6.03
C LEU A 112 -2.74 -9.97 6.11
N GLY A 113 -2.74 -9.38 7.30
CA GLY A 113 -2.20 -8.06 7.54
C GLY A 113 -0.71 -7.94 7.17
N ARG A 114 0.11 -8.91 7.59
CA ARG A 114 1.53 -8.94 7.23
C ARG A 114 1.77 -9.07 5.73
N ARG A 115 0.94 -9.82 5.02
CA ARG A 115 1.00 -9.91 3.56
C ARG A 115 0.69 -8.60 2.88
N GLU A 116 -0.33 -7.90 3.35
CA GLU A 116 -0.66 -6.58 2.84
C GLU A 116 0.53 -5.62 2.99
N GLU A 117 1.19 -5.64 4.14
CA GLU A 117 2.40 -4.86 4.38
C GLU A 117 3.54 -5.22 3.43
N GLN A 118 3.77 -6.52 3.19
CA GLN A 118 4.78 -6.98 2.24
C GLN A 118 4.48 -6.55 0.81
N LEU A 119 3.23 -6.59 0.38
CA LEU A 119 2.81 -6.13 -0.95
C LEU A 119 3.05 -4.64 -1.12
N VAL A 120 2.63 -3.83 -0.17
CA VAL A 120 2.85 -2.37 -0.19
C VAL A 120 4.34 -2.04 -0.24
N ALA A 121 5.16 -2.68 0.60
CA ALA A 121 6.61 -2.47 0.61
C ALA A 121 7.28 -2.89 -0.71
N ALA A 122 6.83 -4.01 -1.31
CA ALA A 122 7.34 -4.47 -2.60
C ALA A 122 7.03 -3.49 -3.74
N LEU A 123 5.86 -2.87 -3.72
CA LEU A 123 5.47 -1.84 -4.70
C LEU A 123 6.28 -0.56 -4.54
N ASP A 124 6.52 -0.13 -3.32
CA ASP A 124 7.34 1.04 -2.98
C ASP A 124 8.78 0.88 -3.50
N GLU A 125 9.39 -0.29 -3.28
CA GLU A 125 10.73 -0.60 -3.78
C GLU A 125 10.79 -0.64 -5.31
N ALA A 126 9.77 -1.18 -5.93
CA ALA A 126 9.68 -1.27 -7.38
C ALA A 126 9.52 0.10 -8.03
N GLN A 127 8.70 0.96 -7.44
CA GLN A 127 8.49 2.33 -7.92
C GLN A 127 9.78 3.16 -7.83
N SER A 128 10.58 2.96 -6.77
CA SER A 128 11.89 3.60 -6.62
C SER A 128 12.91 3.17 -7.68
N ARG A 129 12.76 2.01 -8.31
CA ARG A 129 13.61 1.54 -9.42
C ARG A 129 13.19 2.10 -10.78
N VAL A 130 11.88 2.23 -11.02
CA VAL A 130 11.34 2.78 -12.28
C VAL A 130 11.64 4.27 -12.42
N ASP A 131 11.67 5.00 -11.31
CA ASP A 131 11.96 6.44 -11.26
C ASP A 131 13.35 6.84 -11.78
N ARG A 132 14.26 5.88 -11.92
CA ARG A 132 15.58 6.10 -12.55
C ARG A 132 15.56 6.05 -14.08
N LEU A 133 14.45 5.65 -14.71
CA LEU A 133 14.42 5.30 -16.14
C LEU A 133 13.39 6.07 -16.99
N THR A 134 12.53 6.94 -16.41
CA THR A 134 11.48 7.62 -17.20
C THR A 134 11.63 9.13 -17.23
N TYR A 135 11.78 9.67 -18.43
CA TYR A 135 11.72 11.11 -18.74
C TYR A 135 10.25 11.53 -18.89
N SER A 136 9.71 12.29 -17.93
CA SER A 136 8.39 12.93 -18.02
C SER A 136 8.50 14.45 -17.90
N LYS A 137 7.51 15.20 -18.40
CA LYS A 137 7.47 16.67 -18.39
C LYS A 137 7.49 17.24 -16.96
N GLU A 138 8.11 18.41 -16.78
CA GLU A 138 8.42 19.01 -15.45
C GLU A 138 7.23 19.17 -14.49
N ALA A 139 6.04 19.48 -15.00
CA ALA A 139 4.82 19.66 -14.18
C ALA A 139 4.32 18.34 -13.55
N ASP A 140 4.42 17.22 -14.27
CA ASP A 140 4.02 15.90 -13.79
C ASP A 140 4.96 15.36 -12.70
N ARG A 141 6.25 15.73 -12.72
CA ARG A 141 7.25 15.25 -11.77
C ARG A 141 7.01 15.72 -10.33
N SER A 142 6.57 16.96 -10.15
CA SER A 142 6.31 17.52 -8.82
C SER A 142 5.13 16.83 -8.14
N LEU A 143 4.06 16.59 -8.90
CA LEU A 143 2.85 15.95 -8.40
C LEU A 143 3.07 14.46 -8.12
N GLU A 144 3.82 13.75 -8.97
CA GLU A 144 4.21 12.36 -8.73
C GLU A 144 5.15 12.21 -7.53
N TRP A 145 6.07 13.16 -7.33
CA TRP A 145 6.94 13.17 -6.16
C TRP A 145 6.15 13.36 -4.87
N LEU A 146 5.20 14.33 -4.85
CA LEU A 146 4.32 14.58 -3.70
C LEU A 146 3.52 13.35 -3.32
N ALA A 147 2.96 12.64 -4.30
CA ALA A 147 2.21 11.42 -4.06
C ALA A 147 3.08 10.27 -3.51
N ARG A 148 4.32 10.17 -3.98
CA ARG A 148 5.29 9.18 -3.49
C ARG A 148 5.79 9.48 -2.09
N ALA A 149 6.03 10.74 -1.79
CA ALA A 149 6.42 11.17 -0.45
C ALA A 149 5.33 10.88 0.59
N ALA A 150 4.06 10.99 0.20
CA ALA A 150 2.91 10.77 1.07
C ALA A 150 2.48 9.28 1.17
N GLY A 151 2.60 8.51 0.09
CA GLY A 151 1.96 7.19 -0.06
C GLY A 151 2.70 5.98 0.52
N GLY A 152 3.89 6.14 1.07
CA GLY A 152 4.77 5.02 1.44
C GLY A 152 4.52 4.36 2.81
N SER A 153 3.36 4.50 3.40
CA SER A 153 3.01 3.91 4.69
C SER A 153 1.90 2.88 4.55
N THR A 154 2.16 1.65 4.99
CA THR A 154 1.16 0.58 5.05
C THR A 154 -0.07 0.99 5.86
N ALA A 155 0.14 1.77 6.94
CA ALA A 155 -0.96 2.28 7.76
C ALA A 155 -1.89 3.19 6.94
N LEU A 156 -1.32 4.05 6.08
CA LEU A 156 -2.09 4.95 5.22
C LEU A 156 -2.87 4.17 4.13
N ALA A 157 -2.24 3.16 3.52
CA ALA A 157 -2.89 2.31 2.52
C ALA A 157 -4.07 1.53 3.13
N ARG A 158 -3.89 0.97 4.34
CA ARG A 158 -4.96 0.30 5.09
C ARG A 158 -6.09 1.26 5.45
N ALA A 159 -5.76 2.44 5.98
CA ALA A 159 -6.76 3.43 6.34
C ALA A 159 -7.57 3.90 5.12
N ALA A 160 -6.94 4.02 3.95
CA ALA A 160 -7.62 4.34 2.71
C ALA A 160 -8.56 3.23 2.27
N ARG A 161 -8.11 1.97 2.27
CA ARG A 161 -8.96 0.80 2.01
C ARG A 161 -10.17 0.78 2.94
N ASP A 162 -9.93 0.83 4.24
CA ASP A 162 -10.98 0.73 5.25
C ASP A 162 -11.97 1.89 5.13
N GLY A 163 -11.45 3.11 4.91
CA GLY A 163 -12.25 4.30 4.72
C GLY A 163 -13.11 4.28 3.45
N LEU A 164 -12.57 3.79 2.32
CA LEU A 164 -13.32 3.58 1.08
C LEU A 164 -14.48 2.61 1.31
N HIS A 165 -14.19 1.46 1.88
CA HIS A 165 -15.18 0.40 2.07
C HIS A 165 -16.24 0.73 3.13
N ALA A 166 -15.89 1.48 4.19
CA ALA A 166 -16.84 1.92 5.19
C ALA A 166 -17.90 2.87 4.60
N ARG A 167 -17.48 3.75 3.68
CA ARG A 167 -18.36 4.74 3.04
C ARG A 167 -19.13 4.18 1.86
N ALA A 168 -18.55 3.24 1.16
CA ALA A 168 -19.19 2.63 -0.01
C ALA A 168 -20.40 1.76 0.35
N GLY A 169 -20.44 1.14 1.52
CA GLY A 169 -21.56 0.28 1.96
C GLY A 169 -21.86 -0.87 1.00
N ILE A 170 -20.82 -1.54 0.50
CA ILE A 170 -20.89 -2.56 -0.55
C ILE A 170 -21.79 -3.73 -0.11
N GLN A 171 -22.74 -4.11 -0.95
CA GLN A 171 -23.63 -5.26 -0.78
C GLN A 171 -23.07 -6.49 -1.50
N ARG A 172 -23.47 -7.69 -1.06
CA ARG A 172 -22.91 -8.97 -1.53
C ARG A 172 -23.00 -9.22 -3.03
N HIS A 173 -24.02 -8.68 -3.69
CA HIS A 173 -24.35 -8.90 -5.10
C HIS A 173 -23.91 -7.75 -6.02
N GLU A 174 -23.31 -6.70 -5.47
CA GLU A 174 -22.97 -5.50 -6.23
C GLU A 174 -21.72 -5.67 -7.12
N ARG A 175 -21.73 -4.95 -8.22
CA ARG A 175 -20.59 -4.82 -9.12
C ARG A 175 -19.72 -3.64 -8.67
N VAL A 176 -18.47 -3.93 -8.35
CA VAL A 176 -17.53 -2.95 -7.79
C VAL A 176 -16.39 -2.68 -8.77
N LEU A 177 -16.18 -1.42 -9.11
CA LEU A 177 -15.02 -0.94 -9.84
C LEU A 177 -14.01 -0.29 -8.89
N VAL A 178 -12.75 -0.66 -8.98
CA VAL A 178 -11.65 0.00 -8.27
C VAL A 178 -10.77 0.71 -9.27
N VAL A 179 -10.51 2.01 -9.06
CA VAL A 179 -9.82 2.89 -9.99
C VAL A 179 -8.58 3.52 -9.36
N GLY A 180 -7.46 3.45 -10.06
CA GLY A 180 -6.22 4.12 -9.67
C GLY A 180 -5.40 3.38 -8.61
N GLU A 181 -5.90 2.27 -8.11
CA GLU A 181 -5.19 1.46 -7.13
C GLU A 181 -3.98 0.75 -7.75
N ARG A 182 -2.91 0.63 -6.96
CA ARG A 182 -1.66 -0.05 -7.36
C ARG A 182 -1.31 -1.23 -6.47
N ASP A 183 -1.87 -1.28 -5.27
CA ASP A 183 -1.53 -2.28 -4.25
C ASP A 183 -2.55 -3.42 -4.14
N GLY A 184 -3.70 -3.31 -4.78
CA GLY A 184 -4.76 -4.29 -4.80
C GLY A 184 -5.52 -4.45 -3.48
N LEU A 185 -5.30 -3.59 -2.48
CA LEU A 185 -5.92 -3.73 -1.16
C LEU A 185 -7.43 -3.49 -1.20
N ALA A 186 -7.88 -2.44 -1.89
CA ALA A 186 -9.29 -2.13 -1.99
C ALA A 186 -10.01 -3.17 -2.87
N LEU A 187 -9.39 -3.63 -3.94
CA LEU A 187 -9.96 -4.69 -4.79
C LEU A 187 -10.15 -6.01 -4.03
N ARG A 188 -9.16 -6.41 -3.23
CA ARG A 188 -9.24 -7.61 -2.39
C ARG A 188 -10.38 -7.54 -1.38
N GLU A 189 -10.55 -6.40 -0.76
CA GLU A 189 -11.63 -6.17 0.19
C GLU A 189 -12.99 -6.10 -0.53
N ALA A 190 -13.05 -5.56 -1.76
CA ALA A 190 -14.25 -5.56 -2.60
C ALA A 190 -14.70 -7.00 -2.90
N ILE A 191 -13.80 -7.87 -3.34
CA ILE A 191 -14.09 -9.30 -3.59
C ILE A 191 -14.63 -9.99 -2.34
N ARG A 192 -14.06 -9.67 -1.17
CA ARG A 192 -14.53 -10.25 0.10
C ARG A 192 -15.94 -9.78 0.47
N LYS A 193 -16.30 -8.54 0.16
CA LYS A 193 -17.60 -7.94 0.49
C LYS A 193 -18.69 -8.25 -0.54
N ALA A 194 -18.32 -8.39 -1.80
CA ALA A 194 -19.25 -8.70 -2.90
C ALA A 194 -18.97 -10.09 -3.52
N PRO A 195 -19.07 -11.19 -2.75
CA PRO A 195 -18.76 -12.53 -3.25
C PRO A 195 -19.77 -13.06 -4.27
N GLU A 196 -20.94 -12.48 -4.35
CA GLU A 196 -22.03 -12.82 -5.28
C GLU A 196 -22.12 -11.80 -6.43
N GLY A 197 -21.31 -10.75 -6.36
CA GLY A 197 -21.20 -9.71 -7.36
C GLY A 197 -20.04 -9.93 -8.32
N ALA A 198 -19.58 -8.84 -8.92
CA ALA A 198 -18.39 -8.85 -9.76
C ALA A 198 -17.46 -7.70 -9.37
N CYS A 199 -16.15 -7.95 -9.37
CA CYS A 199 -15.16 -6.93 -9.07
C CYS A 199 -14.23 -6.72 -10.27
N ALA A 200 -13.96 -5.46 -10.60
CA ALA A 200 -13.05 -5.07 -11.66
C ALA A 200 -12.13 -3.95 -11.22
N ALA A 201 -10.98 -3.82 -11.87
CA ALA A 201 -10.01 -2.76 -11.58
C ALA A 201 -9.58 -2.05 -12.85
N LEU A 202 -9.59 -0.71 -12.83
CA LEU A 202 -8.91 0.14 -13.79
C LEU A 202 -7.59 0.61 -13.17
N VAL A 203 -6.48 0.10 -13.66
CA VAL A 203 -5.16 0.31 -13.08
C VAL A 203 -4.26 1.14 -14.01
N PRO A 204 -3.29 1.90 -13.46
CA PRO A 204 -2.53 2.85 -14.26
C PRO A 204 -1.47 2.21 -15.17
N ASP A 205 -1.05 0.97 -14.90
CA ASP A 205 0.04 0.33 -15.64
C ASP A 205 -0.07 -1.21 -15.66
N ALA A 206 0.64 -1.84 -16.59
CA ALA A 206 0.64 -3.29 -16.77
C ALA A 206 1.19 -4.05 -15.54
N ARG A 207 2.07 -3.44 -14.78
CA ARG A 207 2.63 -4.06 -13.57
C ARG A 207 1.57 -4.21 -12.48
N ALA A 208 0.69 -3.24 -12.33
CA ALA A 208 -0.45 -3.37 -11.42
C ALA A 208 -1.36 -4.53 -11.85
N VAL A 209 -1.54 -4.76 -13.15
CA VAL A 209 -2.26 -5.94 -13.66
C VAL A 209 -1.57 -7.23 -13.25
N GLU A 210 -0.25 -7.36 -13.47
CA GLU A 210 0.51 -8.57 -13.10
C GLU A 210 0.36 -8.91 -11.60
N ILE A 211 0.36 -7.90 -10.74
CA ILE A 211 0.18 -8.07 -9.28
C ILE A 211 -1.24 -8.59 -8.97
N LEU A 212 -2.25 -8.00 -9.61
CA LEU A 212 -3.64 -8.42 -9.43
C LEU A 212 -3.89 -9.81 -9.98
N GLU A 213 -3.33 -10.17 -11.13
CA GLU A 213 -3.41 -11.50 -11.72
C GLU A 213 -2.72 -12.56 -10.86
N ALA A 214 -1.53 -12.26 -10.32
CA ALA A 214 -0.83 -13.15 -9.40
C ALA A 214 -1.67 -13.42 -8.12
N PHE A 215 -2.36 -12.40 -7.62
CA PHE A 215 -3.32 -12.56 -6.53
C PHE A 215 -4.56 -13.37 -6.98
N ALA A 216 -5.12 -13.04 -8.13
CA ALA A 216 -6.34 -13.67 -8.66
C ALA A 216 -6.14 -15.16 -8.97
N ALA A 217 -4.92 -15.58 -9.36
CA ALA A 217 -4.60 -16.99 -9.62
C ALA A 217 -4.91 -17.91 -8.42
N GLY A 218 -4.96 -17.36 -7.21
CA GLY A 218 -5.32 -18.10 -6.00
C GLY A 218 -6.81 -18.11 -5.66
N LEU A 219 -7.66 -17.48 -6.46
CA LEU A 219 -9.12 -17.42 -6.25
C LEU A 219 -9.83 -18.43 -7.15
N GLU A 220 -11.05 -18.84 -6.73
CA GLU A 220 -11.97 -19.57 -7.61
C GLU A 220 -12.26 -18.72 -8.86
N GLU A 221 -12.44 -19.38 -10.00
CA GLU A 221 -12.57 -18.72 -11.30
C GLU A 221 -13.67 -17.64 -11.33
N LEU A 222 -14.82 -17.94 -10.72
CA LEU A 222 -15.96 -17.00 -10.63
C LEU A 222 -15.68 -15.79 -9.72
N MET A 223 -14.69 -15.86 -8.86
CA MET A 223 -14.30 -14.77 -7.94
C MET A 223 -13.10 -13.97 -8.46
N ARG A 224 -12.54 -14.33 -9.61
CA ARG A 224 -11.40 -13.62 -10.17
C ARG A 224 -11.83 -12.25 -10.68
N PRO A 225 -11.19 -11.16 -10.21
CA PRO A 225 -11.46 -9.83 -10.73
C PRO A 225 -10.90 -9.69 -12.15
N SER A 226 -11.54 -8.87 -12.95
CA SER A 226 -10.97 -8.42 -14.22
C SER A 226 -10.17 -7.14 -14.02
N ALA A 227 -9.02 -7.00 -14.70
CA ALA A 227 -8.19 -5.81 -14.64
C ALA A 227 -7.96 -5.23 -16.04
N LEU A 228 -8.02 -3.90 -16.15
CA LEU A 228 -7.76 -3.14 -17.38
C LEU A 228 -6.73 -2.06 -17.08
N VAL A 229 -5.71 -1.93 -17.94
CA VAL A 229 -4.83 -0.76 -17.92
C VAL A 229 -5.54 0.40 -18.58
N GLY A 230 -5.62 1.54 -17.87
CA GLY A 230 -6.24 2.74 -18.42
C GLY A 230 -5.95 3.98 -17.58
N ASP A 231 -6.12 5.14 -18.20
CA ASP A 231 -5.97 6.42 -17.51
C ASP A 231 -7.24 6.73 -16.69
N PRO A 232 -7.14 6.86 -15.36
CA PRO A 232 -8.26 7.31 -14.53
C PRO A 232 -8.85 8.66 -14.95
N ALA A 233 -8.11 9.47 -15.70
CA ALA A 233 -8.55 10.77 -16.21
C ALA A 233 -9.44 10.69 -17.44
N ALA A 234 -9.36 9.62 -18.17
CA ALA A 234 -10.07 9.41 -19.43
C ALA A 234 -10.81 8.07 -19.38
N PRO A 235 -11.91 7.95 -18.58
CA PRO A 235 -12.67 6.72 -18.52
C PRO A 235 -13.28 6.41 -19.89
N ASP A 236 -13.07 5.18 -20.36
CA ASP A 236 -13.64 4.68 -21.59
C ASP A 236 -14.65 3.56 -21.26
N ARG A 237 -15.93 3.88 -21.40
CA ARG A 237 -17.03 2.97 -21.07
C ARG A 237 -17.03 1.72 -21.95
N ASP A 238 -16.74 1.88 -23.23
CA ASP A 238 -16.79 0.78 -24.19
C ASP A 238 -15.60 -0.16 -23.98
N ALA A 239 -14.42 0.39 -23.74
CA ALA A 239 -13.24 -0.40 -23.38
C ALA A 239 -13.45 -1.17 -22.07
N MET A 240 -14.03 -0.54 -21.05
CA MET A 240 -14.36 -1.20 -19.78
C MET A 240 -15.43 -2.29 -19.98
N ALA A 241 -16.50 -2.02 -20.74
CA ALA A 241 -17.53 -3.00 -21.01
C ALA A 241 -16.99 -4.21 -21.78
N SER A 242 -16.10 -3.98 -22.74
CA SER A 242 -15.43 -5.05 -23.49
C SER A 242 -14.49 -5.89 -22.61
N ALA A 243 -13.68 -5.24 -21.78
CA ALA A 243 -12.69 -5.91 -20.93
C ALA A 243 -13.31 -6.69 -19.78
N PHE A 244 -14.38 -6.16 -19.18
CA PHE A 244 -15.00 -6.73 -17.99
C PHE A 244 -16.23 -7.61 -18.28
N GLY A 245 -16.73 -7.58 -19.50
CA GLY A 245 -17.94 -8.31 -19.89
C GLY A 245 -19.25 -7.65 -19.41
N PHE A 246 -19.16 -6.48 -18.79
CA PHE A 246 -20.31 -5.68 -18.33
C PHE A 246 -19.93 -4.19 -18.25
N GLY A 247 -20.88 -3.29 -18.54
CA GLY A 247 -20.64 -1.84 -18.61
C GLY A 247 -21.29 -1.02 -17.49
N SER A 248 -21.89 -1.66 -16.47
CA SER A 248 -22.51 -0.97 -15.34
C SER A 248 -21.93 -1.44 -14.03
N PHE A 249 -21.74 -0.49 -13.10
CA PHE A 249 -21.24 -0.73 -11.75
C PHE A 249 -22.18 -0.09 -10.73
N ASP A 250 -22.30 -0.73 -9.56
CA ASP A 250 -23.07 -0.23 -8.44
C ASP A 250 -22.25 0.71 -7.56
N VAL A 251 -20.96 0.42 -7.49
CA VAL A 251 -19.98 1.13 -6.65
C VAL A 251 -18.69 1.33 -7.44
N ALA A 252 -18.14 2.53 -7.37
CA ALA A 252 -16.81 2.82 -7.86
C ALA A 252 -15.95 3.42 -6.73
N LEU A 253 -14.80 2.80 -6.48
CA LEU A 253 -13.82 3.20 -5.48
C LEU A 253 -12.60 3.80 -6.17
N PHE A 254 -12.20 5.00 -5.77
CA PHE A 254 -11.11 5.72 -6.40
C PHE A 254 -9.97 5.97 -5.41
N ARG A 255 -8.75 5.73 -5.84
CA ARG A 255 -7.56 5.93 -5.02
C ARG A 255 -6.59 6.92 -5.68
N ASP A 256 -6.32 8.04 -5.00
CA ASP A 256 -5.33 9.07 -5.39
C ASP A 256 -5.48 9.56 -6.84
N VAL A 257 -6.72 9.88 -7.28
CA VAL A 257 -7.00 10.30 -8.65
C VAL A 257 -7.30 11.81 -8.79
N LEU A 258 -7.73 12.48 -7.70
CA LEU A 258 -8.13 13.91 -7.70
C LEU A 258 -7.00 14.82 -7.24
N TYR A 259 -6.33 14.49 -6.16
CA TYR A 259 -5.37 15.36 -5.46
C TYR A 259 -4.18 15.81 -6.32
N ARG A 260 -3.90 15.08 -7.38
CA ARG A 260 -2.80 15.36 -8.33
C ARG A 260 -3.18 16.35 -9.42
N ARG A 261 -4.40 16.91 -9.39
CA ARG A 261 -4.93 17.77 -10.45
C ARG A 261 -5.24 19.14 -9.93
N ASP A 262 -5.23 20.14 -10.80
CA ASP A 262 -5.83 21.44 -10.45
C ASP A 262 -7.35 21.27 -10.25
N ALA A 263 -7.98 22.24 -9.59
CA ALA A 263 -9.40 22.14 -9.23
C ALA A 263 -10.31 22.02 -10.46
N LYS A 264 -9.94 22.62 -11.60
CA LYS A 264 -10.70 22.55 -12.85
C LYS A 264 -10.61 21.16 -13.48
N ASP A 265 -9.41 20.60 -13.55
CA ASP A 265 -9.18 19.26 -14.08
C ASP A 265 -9.82 18.19 -13.19
N ALA A 266 -9.76 18.35 -11.87
CA ALA A 266 -10.42 17.45 -10.92
C ALA A 266 -11.95 17.52 -11.04
N GLY A 267 -12.52 18.72 -11.25
CA GLY A 267 -13.94 18.91 -11.51
C GLY A 267 -14.40 18.20 -12.78
N GLY A 268 -13.70 18.42 -13.88
CA GLY A 268 -13.98 17.76 -15.15
C GLY A 268 -13.78 16.22 -15.10
N LEU A 269 -12.88 15.73 -14.25
CA LEU A 269 -12.72 14.30 -14.00
C LEU A 269 -13.95 13.70 -13.33
N LEU A 270 -14.43 14.34 -12.26
CA LEU A 270 -15.64 13.88 -11.57
C LEU A 270 -16.85 13.85 -12.50
N ASP A 271 -16.99 14.84 -13.37
CA ASP A 271 -18.11 14.92 -14.30
C ASP A 271 -18.02 13.80 -15.36
N ARG A 272 -16.85 13.52 -15.94
CA ARG A 272 -16.63 12.41 -16.85
C ARG A 272 -16.94 11.04 -16.21
N TRP A 273 -16.51 10.81 -14.96
CA TRP A 273 -16.87 9.58 -14.27
C TRP A 273 -18.35 9.47 -13.98
N ARG A 274 -19.02 10.60 -13.66
CA ARG A 274 -20.45 10.62 -13.47
C ARG A 274 -21.22 10.31 -14.76
N GLU A 275 -20.78 10.81 -15.90
CA GLU A 275 -21.32 10.50 -17.21
C GLU A 275 -21.09 9.02 -17.58
N THR A 276 -19.91 8.50 -17.26
CA THR A 276 -19.55 7.09 -17.55
C THR A 276 -20.34 6.11 -16.69
N LEU A 277 -20.53 6.43 -15.40
CA LEU A 277 -21.17 5.56 -14.39
C LEU A 277 -22.28 6.33 -13.63
N PRO A 278 -23.40 6.67 -14.28
CA PRO A 278 -24.45 7.50 -13.67
C PRO A 278 -25.14 6.83 -12.46
N GLU A 279 -25.26 5.51 -12.46
CA GLU A 279 -25.91 4.74 -11.40
C GLU A 279 -24.97 4.40 -10.22
N ALA A 280 -23.65 4.55 -10.37
CA ALA A 280 -22.71 4.14 -9.36
C ALA A 280 -22.63 5.14 -8.19
N ARG A 281 -22.58 4.62 -6.97
CA ARG A 281 -22.05 5.37 -5.83
C ARG A 281 -20.54 5.47 -6.00
N MET A 282 -19.97 6.65 -5.82
CA MET A 282 -18.53 6.88 -5.98
C MET A 282 -17.91 7.29 -4.66
N VAL A 283 -16.83 6.66 -4.28
CA VAL A 283 -16.04 7.05 -3.09
C VAL A 283 -14.58 7.21 -3.49
N PHE A 284 -14.04 8.37 -3.18
CA PHE A 284 -12.65 8.73 -3.44
C PHE A 284 -11.89 8.75 -2.13
N ALA A 285 -10.68 8.24 -2.14
CA ALA A 285 -9.72 8.37 -1.05
C ALA A 285 -8.45 9.03 -1.59
N GLU A 286 -8.18 10.24 -1.12
CA GLU A 286 -7.07 11.06 -1.58
C GLU A 286 -6.05 11.24 -0.46
N THR A 287 -4.81 10.90 -0.74
CA THR A 287 -3.72 11.10 0.20
C THR A 287 -3.29 12.56 0.21
N LEU A 288 -3.43 13.22 1.35
CA LEU A 288 -3.06 14.62 1.53
C LEU A 288 -1.55 14.75 1.76
N ALA A 289 -0.80 14.95 0.69
CA ALA A 289 0.66 15.08 0.76
C ALA A 289 1.08 16.27 1.63
N GLY A 290 2.11 16.08 2.46
CA GLY A 290 2.63 17.14 3.33
C GLY A 290 1.74 17.51 4.52
N SER A 291 0.60 16.83 4.73
CA SER A 291 -0.28 17.10 5.88
C SER A 291 0.32 16.71 7.24
N GLY A 292 1.37 15.89 7.26
CA GLY A 292 2.02 15.46 8.50
C GLY A 292 3.43 14.89 8.31
N GLY A 293 3.66 14.05 7.30
CA GLY A 293 4.97 13.45 7.02
C GLY A 293 5.87 14.43 6.25
N ARG A 294 6.69 15.21 6.97
CA ARG A 294 7.65 16.19 6.42
C ARG A 294 9.02 15.99 7.04
N LEU A 295 10.06 16.31 6.31
CA LEU A 295 11.44 16.18 6.80
C LEU A 295 11.75 17.16 7.93
N SER A 296 11.20 18.37 7.90
CA SER A 296 11.37 19.38 8.97
C SER A 296 10.65 18.98 10.27
N LEU A 297 9.65 18.11 10.21
CA LEU A 297 8.88 17.65 11.37
C LEU A 297 9.46 16.38 12.01
N ILE A 298 10.55 15.83 11.49
CA ILE A 298 11.22 14.69 12.12
C ILE A 298 11.74 15.10 13.50
N PRO A 299 11.40 14.37 14.58
CA PRO A 299 11.86 14.69 15.93
C PRO A 299 13.37 14.79 16.03
N GLY A 300 13.85 15.90 16.57
CA GLY A 300 15.26 16.18 16.72
C GLY A 300 15.87 17.07 15.63
N VAL A 301 15.16 17.40 14.56
CA VAL A 301 15.67 18.30 13.50
C VAL A 301 16.06 19.66 14.08
N GLY A 302 15.26 20.26 14.97
CA GLY A 302 15.60 21.51 15.64
C GLY A 302 16.88 21.44 16.49
N ILE A 303 17.14 20.28 17.12
CA ILE A 303 18.36 20.08 17.91
C ILE A 303 19.60 19.98 17.01
N GLU A 304 19.48 19.27 15.88
CA GLU A 304 20.61 19.04 14.97
C GLU A 304 20.94 20.27 14.11
N LEU A 305 19.92 21.08 13.72
CA LEU A 305 20.08 22.26 12.85
C LEU A 305 20.19 23.59 13.61
N GLY A 306 19.78 23.63 14.90
CA GLY A 306 19.54 24.87 15.61
C GLY A 306 18.21 25.52 15.22
N GLU A 307 17.70 26.41 16.09
CA GLU A 307 16.34 26.97 15.96
C GLU A 307 16.13 27.76 14.67
N GLU A 308 17.12 28.58 14.27
CA GLU A 308 16.99 29.47 13.11
C GLU A 308 16.89 28.70 11.79
N LEU A 309 17.82 27.78 11.53
CA LEU A 309 17.83 27.00 10.30
C LEU A 309 16.67 26.02 10.26
N ALA A 310 16.31 25.39 11.39
CA ALA A 310 15.14 24.54 11.46
C ALA A 310 13.83 25.29 11.17
N ALA A 311 13.67 26.49 11.68
CA ALA A 311 12.50 27.33 11.39
C ALA A 311 12.45 27.78 9.91
N ARG A 312 13.60 28.05 9.30
CA ARG A 312 13.67 28.34 7.85
C ARG A 312 13.32 27.11 7.04
N PHE A 313 13.81 25.94 7.44
CA PHE A 313 13.50 24.68 6.78
C PHE A 313 12.01 24.33 6.86
N ALA A 314 11.37 24.53 8.01
CA ALA A 314 9.93 24.35 8.15
C ALA A 314 9.13 25.32 7.27
N ARG A 315 9.50 26.61 7.25
CA ARG A 315 8.84 27.60 6.36
C ARG A 315 9.03 27.28 4.88
N PHE A 316 10.20 26.77 4.49
CA PHE A 316 10.41 26.27 3.13
C PHE A 316 9.40 25.16 2.78
N GLU A 317 9.25 24.16 3.65
CA GLU A 317 8.28 23.09 3.41
C GLU A 317 6.83 23.59 3.40
N ASP A 318 6.46 24.54 4.26
CA ASP A 318 5.15 25.17 4.21
C ASP A 318 4.88 25.83 2.84
N GLY A 319 5.86 26.55 2.32
CA GLY A 319 5.77 27.14 0.96
C GLY A 319 5.73 26.09 -0.14
N PHE A 320 6.53 25.02 -0.02
CA PHE A 320 6.59 23.94 -1.03
C PHE A 320 5.29 23.14 -1.11
N TYR A 321 4.66 22.86 0.02
CA TYR A 321 3.37 22.15 0.07
C TYR A 321 2.16 23.07 -0.09
N GLY A 322 2.33 24.39 0.05
CA GLY A 322 1.26 25.39 -0.08
C GLY A 322 0.40 25.57 1.18
N PHE A 323 0.73 24.90 2.28
CA PHE A 323 0.04 25.04 3.58
C PHE A 323 0.95 24.61 4.74
N SER A 324 0.63 25.08 5.94
CA SER A 324 1.37 24.71 7.16
C SER A 324 1.18 23.26 7.54
N GLY A 325 2.23 22.62 8.04
CA GLY A 325 2.19 21.22 8.49
C GLY A 325 1.10 20.98 9.52
N GLY A 326 0.23 20.00 9.27
CA GLY A 326 -0.90 19.66 10.13
C GLY A 326 -2.19 20.46 9.89
N ASP A 327 -2.20 21.47 9.01
CA ASP A 327 -3.42 22.18 8.61
C ASP A 327 -4.22 21.34 7.60
N LEU A 328 -5.15 20.53 8.12
CA LEU A 328 -6.00 19.69 7.28
C LEU A 328 -7.08 20.46 6.55
N ASP A 329 -7.51 21.61 7.07
CA ASP A 329 -8.55 22.41 6.42
C ASP A 329 -8.00 23.02 5.14
N ALA A 330 -6.80 23.59 5.19
CA ALA A 330 -6.11 24.07 4.00
C ALA A 330 -5.80 22.93 3.02
N ALA A 331 -5.30 21.78 3.52
CA ALA A 331 -4.99 20.63 2.69
C ALA A 331 -6.21 20.04 1.96
N THR A 332 -7.43 20.20 2.50
CA THR A 332 -8.68 19.68 1.94
C THR A 332 -9.53 20.71 1.21
N ALA A 333 -9.14 21.97 1.20
CA ALA A 333 -9.94 23.06 0.65
C ALA A 333 -10.42 22.80 -0.79
N ALA A 334 -9.54 22.37 -1.68
CA ALA A 334 -9.88 22.05 -3.07
C ALA A 334 -10.90 20.91 -3.20
N ILE A 335 -10.79 19.86 -2.38
CA ILE A 335 -11.75 18.73 -2.39
C ILE A 335 -13.10 19.18 -1.85
N ARG A 336 -13.12 20.03 -0.82
CA ARG A 336 -14.36 20.61 -0.29
C ARG A 336 -15.05 21.53 -1.29
N GLU A 337 -14.31 22.31 -2.05
CA GLU A 337 -14.84 23.12 -3.14
C GLU A 337 -15.49 22.24 -4.21
N LEU A 338 -14.82 21.18 -4.64
CA LEU A 338 -15.37 20.19 -5.58
C LEU A 338 -16.68 19.54 -5.07
N ALA A 339 -16.74 19.25 -3.78
CA ALA A 339 -17.94 18.69 -3.16
C ALA A 339 -19.09 19.69 -3.09
N SER A 340 -18.80 20.95 -2.75
CA SER A 340 -19.83 21.98 -2.59
C SER A 340 -20.63 22.24 -3.87
N ALA A 341 -20.02 21.99 -5.03
CA ALA A 341 -20.65 22.09 -6.35
C ALA A 341 -21.54 20.89 -6.71
N ARG A 342 -21.63 19.87 -5.85
CA ARG A 342 -22.31 18.59 -6.17
C ARG A 342 -23.32 18.19 -5.09
N PRO A 343 -24.63 18.10 -5.43
CA PRO A 343 -25.65 17.73 -4.46
C PRO A 343 -25.39 16.36 -3.81
N GLY A 344 -25.52 16.32 -2.48
CA GLY A 344 -25.33 15.09 -1.69
C GLY A 344 -23.89 14.63 -1.52
N ALA A 345 -22.91 15.38 -2.03
CA ALA A 345 -21.50 15.08 -1.80
C ALA A 345 -21.10 15.30 -0.34
N MET A 346 -20.29 14.40 0.20
CA MET A 346 -19.76 14.49 1.57
C MET A 346 -18.24 14.41 1.52
N VAL A 347 -17.58 15.23 2.34
CA VAL A 347 -16.12 15.21 2.52
C VAL A 347 -15.79 14.96 3.98
N GLU A 348 -14.99 13.96 4.22
CA GLU A 348 -14.46 13.63 5.53
C GLU A 348 -12.94 13.50 5.48
N THR A 349 -12.27 13.80 6.59
CA THR A 349 -10.83 13.66 6.71
C THR A 349 -10.47 12.70 7.83
N SER A 350 -9.38 11.95 7.65
CA SER A 350 -8.85 11.04 8.66
C SER A 350 -7.35 11.24 8.80
N ARG A 351 -6.88 11.41 10.04
CA ARG A 351 -5.44 11.36 10.36
C ARG A 351 -5.02 9.92 10.58
N VAL A 352 -3.82 9.60 10.14
CA VAL A 352 -3.24 8.26 10.25
C VAL A 352 -1.87 8.39 10.90
N GLU A 353 -1.74 7.81 12.07
CA GLU A 353 -0.43 7.68 12.72
C GLU A 353 0.37 6.61 11.99
N ALA A 354 1.59 6.95 11.59
CA ALA A 354 2.47 6.05 10.90
C ALA A 354 3.92 6.35 11.24
N GLU A 355 4.76 5.36 11.06
CA GLU A 355 6.21 5.47 11.12
C GLU A 355 6.79 5.09 9.77
N ARG A 356 7.92 5.69 9.42
CA ARG A 356 8.62 5.43 8.17
C ARG A 356 10.10 5.20 8.41
N ALA A 357 10.60 4.09 7.89
CA ALA A 357 12.04 3.88 7.76
C ALA A 357 12.53 4.60 6.50
N ILE A 358 13.37 5.61 6.67
CA ILE A 358 13.95 6.37 5.56
C ILE A 358 15.35 5.81 5.30
N SER A 359 15.50 5.05 4.20
CA SER A 359 16.82 4.56 3.82
C SER A 359 17.72 5.68 3.32
N PRO A 360 19.06 5.57 3.46
CA PRO A 360 20.00 6.57 2.93
C PRO A 360 19.76 6.86 1.43
N ALA A 361 19.57 5.83 0.62
CA ALA A 361 19.33 6.00 -0.81
C ALA A 361 18.03 6.76 -1.11
N ARG A 362 16.97 6.55 -0.31
CA ARG A 362 15.71 7.30 -0.43
C ARG A 362 15.87 8.75 -0.03
N LEU A 363 16.59 9.01 1.07
CA LEU A 363 16.86 10.37 1.51
C LEU A 363 17.70 11.13 0.47
N ASP A 364 18.74 10.49 -0.05
CA ASP A 364 19.59 11.08 -1.10
C ASP A 364 18.79 11.37 -2.38
N ALA A 365 17.87 10.48 -2.76
CA ALA A 365 16.96 10.71 -3.89
C ALA A 365 16.00 11.90 -3.66
N TRP A 366 15.51 12.09 -2.43
CA TRP A 366 14.65 13.24 -2.10
C TRP A 366 15.42 14.56 -2.10
N LEU A 367 16.64 14.56 -1.61
CA LEU A 367 17.49 15.76 -1.53
C LEU A 367 18.22 16.05 -2.85
N SER A 368 18.18 15.15 -3.83
CA SER A 368 18.81 15.36 -5.14
C SER A 368 18.21 16.54 -5.88
N ALA A 369 19.04 17.40 -6.44
CA ALA A 369 18.62 18.53 -7.27
C ALA A 369 17.93 18.10 -8.59
N GLU A 370 18.00 16.82 -8.95
CA GLU A 370 17.27 16.26 -10.08
C GLU A 370 15.77 16.08 -9.80
N GLY A 371 15.40 16.03 -8.50
CA GLY A 371 14.02 15.95 -8.06
C GLY A 371 13.40 17.32 -7.76
N PRO A 372 12.05 17.44 -7.81
CA PRO A 372 11.38 18.73 -7.60
C PRO A 372 11.61 19.31 -6.19
N TYR A 373 11.64 18.46 -5.16
CA TYR A 373 11.88 18.89 -3.79
C TYR A 373 13.34 19.33 -3.59
N GLY A 374 14.30 18.53 -4.01
CA GLY A 374 15.72 18.85 -3.89
C GLY A 374 16.13 20.06 -4.73
N SER A 375 15.55 20.23 -5.93
CA SER A 375 15.73 21.42 -6.75
C SER A 375 15.18 22.68 -6.07
N ALA A 376 13.99 22.61 -5.50
CA ALA A 376 13.39 23.72 -4.74
C ALA A 376 14.19 24.01 -3.47
N LEU A 377 14.67 22.97 -2.77
CA LEU A 377 15.52 23.11 -1.58
C LEU A 377 16.84 23.78 -1.93
N ALA A 378 17.49 23.39 -3.04
CA ALA A 378 18.73 24.00 -3.52
C ALA A 378 18.57 25.45 -3.93
N ALA A 379 17.39 25.88 -4.34
CA ALA A 379 17.09 27.28 -4.62
C ALA A 379 16.85 28.13 -3.34
N ALA A 380 16.50 27.49 -2.22
CA ALA A 380 16.14 28.18 -0.97
C ALA A 380 17.30 28.28 0.05
N PHE A 381 18.30 27.43 -0.06
CA PHE A 381 19.41 27.30 0.90
C PHE A 381 20.76 27.29 0.19
N ASP A 382 21.80 27.80 0.87
CA ASP A 382 23.16 27.75 0.35
C ASP A 382 23.78 26.34 0.52
N ALA A 383 24.93 26.11 -0.10
CA ALA A 383 25.60 24.80 -0.11
C ALA A 383 25.95 24.30 1.30
N SER A 384 26.34 25.16 2.22
CA SER A 384 26.67 24.80 3.60
C SER A 384 25.42 24.40 4.38
N GLU A 385 24.34 25.15 4.22
CA GLU A 385 23.04 24.87 4.84
C GLU A 385 22.45 23.56 4.33
N LEU A 386 22.56 23.29 3.02
CA LEU A 386 22.13 22.03 2.41
C LEU A 386 22.88 20.83 2.97
N GLU A 387 24.18 20.96 3.16
CA GLU A 387 25.01 19.92 3.77
C GLU A 387 24.62 19.68 5.22
N MET A 388 24.37 20.74 6.00
CA MET A 388 23.88 20.64 7.38
C MET A 388 22.52 19.93 7.45
N ILE A 389 21.56 20.31 6.59
CA ILE A 389 20.25 19.68 6.52
C ILE A 389 20.38 18.19 6.16
N ALA A 390 21.15 17.87 5.13
CA ALA A 390 21.35 16.48 4.71
C ALA A 390 22.01 15.63 5.80
N ALA A 391 23.05 16.15 6.46
CA ALA A 391 23.74 15.45 7.55
C ALA A 391 22.83 15.22 8.76
N ALA A 392 22.04 16.22 9.16
CA ALA A 392 21.07 16.10 10.24
C ALA A 392 20.00 15.03 9.94
N LEU A 393 19.43 15.06 8.75
CA LEU A 393 18.42 14.10 8.33
C LEU A 393 18.98 12.67 8.24
N ARG A 394 20.20 12.47 7.70
CA ARG A 394 20.86 11.16 7.67
C ARG A 394 21.09 10.63 9.09
N LYS A 395 21.57 11.49 10.00
CA LYS A 395 21.80 11.13 11.40
C LYS A 395 20.50 10.71 12.10
N LEU A 396 19.41 11.42 11.88
CA LEU A 396 18.10 11.11 12.48
C LEU A 396 17.50 9.84 11.88
N ALA A 397 17.53 9.69 10.56
CA ALA A 397 17.06 8.50 9.88
C ALA A 397 17.81 7.21 10.25
N ALA A 398 19.10 7.32 10.58
CA ALA A 398 19.94 6.20 11.03
C ALA A 398 19.56 5.67 12.43
N ARG A 399 18.80 6.43 13.22
CA ARG A 399 18.33 6.01 14.56
C ARG A 399 17.16 5.01 14.49
N GLY A 400 16.54 4.85 13.33
CA GLY A 400 15.41 3.95 13.12
C GLY A 400 14.22 4.63 12.41
N PRO A 401 13.05 3.98 12.40
CA PRO A 401 11.84 4.58 11.85
C PRO A 401 11.50 5.90 12.54
N VAL A 402 11.09 6.87 11.74
CA VAL A 402 10.68 8.20 12.22
C VAL A 402 9.16 8.33 12.15
N PRO A 403 8.53 9.10 13.07
CA PRO A 403 7.12 9.43 12.96
C PRO A 403 6.84 10.07 11.58
N TRP A 404 5.90 9.48 10.84
CA TRP A 404 5.52 9.94 9.51
C TRP A 404 3.99 9.90 9.37
N PRO A 405 3.28 10.69 10.19
CA PRO A 405 1.83 10.73 10.13
C PRO A 405 1.37 11.19 8.74
N GLY A 406 0.18 10.77 8.36
CA GLY A 406 -0.44 11.17 7.12
C GLY A 406 -1.89 11.55 7.34
N ALA A 407 -2.54 12.04 6.30
CA ALA A 407 -3.97 12.24 6.31
C ALA A 407 -4.59 11.84 4.97
N LEU A 408 -5.85 11.46 5.04
CA LEU A 408 -6.71 11.10 3.92
C LEU A 408 -7.91 12.01 3.88
N ALA A 409 -8.30 12.44 2.69
CA ALA A 409 -9.60 13.00 2.43
C ALA A 409 -10.46 11.97 1.70
N PHE A 410 -11.68 11.79 2.15
CA PHE A 410 -12.67 10.95 1.50
C PHE A 410 -13.78 11.83 0.92
N LEU A 411 -14.03 11.70 -0.38
CA LEU A 411 -15.16 12.32 -1.06
C LEU A 411 -16.15 11.23 -1.45
N SER A 412 -17.37 11.33 -0.95
CA SER A 412 -18.47 10.41 -1.30
C SER A 412 -19.50 11.13 -2.17
N LEU A 413 -19.84 10.52 -3.30
CA LEU A 413 -20.85 11.01 -4.22
C LEU A 413 -21.96 9.95 -4.35
N PRO A 414 -23.22 10.29 -4.07
CA PRO A 414 -24.35 9.38 -4.29
C PRO A 414 -24.52 9.09 -5.79
N SER A 415 -25.29 8.07 -6.15
CA SER A 415 -25.73 7.84 -7.53
C SER A 415 -26.55 9.03 -8.03
N ALA A 416 -26.45 9.35 -9.32
CA ALA A 416 -27.25 10.43 -9.93
C ALA A 416 -28.70 10.00 -10.11
N GLU A 417 -28.92 8.70 -10.37
CA GLU A 417 -30.27 8.11 -10.56
C GLU A 417 -30.50 7.06 -9.48
N PRO A 418 -31.62 7.15 -8.70
CA PRO A 418 -32.00 6.05 -7.83
C PRO A 418 -32.42 4.87 -8.73
N ARG A 419 -31.93 3.67 -8.42
CA ARG A 419 -32.42 2.45 -9.08
C ARG A 419 -33.91 2.30 -8.88
N SER A 420 -34.65 2.10 -9.99
CA SER A 420 -36.05 1.74 -10.02
C SER A 420 -36.27 0.31 -9.52
#